data_c339d0224291cc71cf48a2b861175e47
#
_entry.id   c339d0224291cc71cf48a2b861175e47
#
_cell.length_a   1.000
_cell.length_b   1.000
_cell.length_c   1.000
_cell.angle_alpha   90.00
_cell.angle_beta   90.00
_cell.angle_gamma   90.00
#
_symmetry.space_group_name_H-M   'P 1'
#
loop_
_entity.id
_entity.type
_entity.pdbx_description
1 polymer ?
#
loop_
_entity_poly.entity_id
_entity_poly.type
_entity_poly.pdbx_seq_one_letter_code
_entity_poly.pdbx_strand_id
1 'polypeptide(L)' 'MSAIVKAEGPSGRAKIYSDDPKHALGLAQYLRTIGYNAWIEDTNGNEIEEGALKMAIRSRHEDAPSS' A
#
# COMPACT_ATOMS: atom_id res chain seq x y z
N MET A 1 6.80 -5.54 -7.87
CA MET A 1 6.16 -4.22 -7.92
C MET A 1 6.48 -3.47 -6.66
N SER A 2 7.05 -2.29 -6.81
CA SER A 2 7.42 -1.50 -5.64
C SER A 2 6.35 -0.48 -5.32
N ALA A 3 6.11 -0.28 -4.07
CA ALA A 3 5.15 0.71 -3.60
C ALA A 3 5.76 1.50 -2.45
N ILE A 4 5.28 2.71 -2.28
CA ILE A 4 5.72 3.59 -1.22
C ILE A 4 4.51 3.93 -0.36
N VAL A 5 4.57 3.56 0.91
CA VAL A 5 3.52 3.92 1.84
C VAL A 5 3.90 5.25 2.48
N LYS A 6 3.06 6.25 2.32
CA LYS A 6 3.27 7.55 2.92
C LYS A 6 2.22 7.81 3.98
N ALA A 7 2.63 8.49 5.03
CA ALA A 7 1.72 8.80 6.13
C ALA A 7 2.06 10.14 6.73
N GLU A 8 1.03 10.85 7.16
CA GLU A 8 1.17 12.12 7.88
C GLU A 8 0.34 12.05 9.14
N GLY A 9 0.91 12.48 10.23
CA GLY A 9 0.20 12.47 11.51
C GLY A 9 0.74 13.54 12.44
N PRO A 10 0.20 13.59 13.65
CA PRO A 10 0.59 14.63 14.60
C PRO A 10 2.06 14.56 15.00
N SER A 11 2.67 13.39 14.88
CA SER A 11 4.09 13.22 15.22
C SER A 11 5.01 13.44 14.04
N GLY A 12 4.48 13.70 12.85
CA GLY A 12 5.31 13.93 11.68
C GLY A 12 4.90 13.08 10.50
N ARG A 13 5.86 12.83 9.61
CA ARG A 13 5.62 12.11 8.36
C ARG A 13 6.43 10.82 8.33
N ALA A 14 5.89 9.83 7.64
CA ALA A 14 6.59 8.57 7.44
C ALA A 14 6.57 8.20 5.97
N LYS A 15 7.60 7.50 5.53
CA LYS A 15 7.73 7.03 4.16
C LYS A 15 8.38 5.66 4.21
N ILE A 16 7.64 4.65 3.78
CA ILE A 16 8.08 3.26 3.89
C ILE A 16 8.03 2.63 2.51
N TYR A 17 9.15 2.07 2.07
CA TYR A 17 9.22 1.37 0.80
C TYR A 17 8.86 -0.08 0.99
N SER A 18 8.10 -0.64 0.05
CA SER A 18 7.74 -2.05 0.09
C SER A 18 7.73 -2.62 -1.31
N ASP A 19 8.28 -3.81 -1.48
CA ASP A 19 8.25 -4.53 -2.74
C ASP A 19 6.99 -5.38 -2.87
N ASP A 20 6.26 -5.55 -1.78
CA ASP A 20 5.08 -6.38 -1.75
C ASP A 20 3.84 -5.51 -1.62
N PRO A 21 2.97 -5.45 -2.64
CA PRO A 21 1.77 -4.60 -2.58
C PRO A 21 0.83 -4.99 -1.44
N LYS A 22 0.79 -6.27 -1.09
CA LYS A 22 -0.03 -6.72 0.02
C LYS A 22 0.49 -6.17 1.35
N HIS A 23 1.79 -6.15 1.51
CA HIS A 23 2.42 -5.57 2.69
C HIS A 23 2.20 -4.07 2.76
N ALA A 24 2.33 -3.39 1.62
CA ALA A 24 2.09 -1.95 1.55
C ALA A 24 0.65 -1.61 1.95
N LEU A 25 -0.31 -2.38 1.47
CA LEU A 25 -1.71 -2.17 1.81
C LEU A 25 -1.94 -2.36 3.31
N GLY A 26 -1.36 -3.40 3.89
CA GLY A 26 -1.47 -3.65 5.33
C GLY A 26 -0.88 -2.53 6.16
N LEU A 27 0.28 -2.01 5.75
CA LEU A 27 0.92 -0.89 6.43
C LEU A 27 0.04 0.37 6.39
N ALA A 28 -0.54 0.68 5.23
CA ALA A 28 -1.39 1.84 5.11
C ALA A 28 -2.61 1.72 6.02
N GLN A 29 -3.22 0.56 6.07
CA GLN A 29 -4.37 0.31 6.93
C GLN A 29 -4.00 0.42 8.40
N TYR A 30 -2.86 -0.14 8.77
CA TYR A 30 -2.38 -0.06 10.15
C TYR A 30 -2.16 1.39 10.57
N LEU A 31 -1.50 2.17 9.72
CA LEU A 31 -1.22 3.57 10.04
C LEU A 31 -2.50 4.38 10.22
N ARG A 32 -3.52 4.11 9.41
CA ARG A 32 -4.81 4.77 9.59
C ARG A 32 -5.45 4.39 10.92
N THR A 33 -5.28 3.16 11.32
CA THR A 33 -5.84 2.67 12.58
C THR A 33 -5.27 3.42 13.77
N ILE A 34 -4.00 3.80 13.70
CA ILE A 34 -3.36 4.54 14.79
C ILE A 34 -3.42 6.05 14.63
N GLY A 35 -4.22 6.53 13.69
CA GLY A 35 -4.51 7.97 13.58
C GLY A 35 -3.74 8.73 12.53
N TYR A 36 -3.00 8.04 11.67
CA TYR A 36 -2.28 8.69 10.60
C TYR A 36 -3.14 8.77 9.34
N ASN A 37 -2.88 9.79 8.52
CA ASN A 37 -3.44 9.86 7.19
C ASN A 37 -2.45 9.16 6.26
N ALA A 38 -2.79 7.98 5.79
CA ALA A 38 -1.86 7.15 5.03
C ALA A 38 -2.39 6.86 3.63
N TRP A 39 -1.47 6.79 2.67
CA TRP A 39 -1.78 6.45 1.29
C TRP A 39 -0.58 5.75 0.67
N ILE A 40 -0.79 5.19 -0.51
CA ILE A 40 0.24 4.43 -1.21
C ILE A 40 0.52 5.11 -2.55
N GLU A 41 1.79 5.23 -2.90
CA GLU A 41 2.23 5.81 -4.17
C GLU A 41 3.10 4.81 -4.91
N ASP A 42 3.15 4.94 -6.23
CA ASP A 42 4.09 4.16 -7.02
C ASP A 42 5.45 4.89 -7.05
N THR A 43 6.42 4.29 -7.74
CA THR A 43 7.77 4.85 -7.78
C THR A 43 7.85 6.12 -8.61
N ASN A 44 6.82 6.45 -9.36
CA ASN A 44 6.73 7.69 -10.12
C ASN A 44 6.07 8.82 -9.32
N GLY A 45 5.61 8.53 -8.12
CA GLY A 45 4.97 9.52 -7.28
C GLY A 45 3.47 9.62 -7.47
N ASN A 46 2.86 8.71 -8.21
CA ASN A 46 1.42 8.72 -8.42
C ASN A 46 0.72 7.90 -7.34
N GLU A 47 -0.34 8.45 -6.79
CA GLU A 47 -1.09 7.76 -5.76
C GLU A 47 -1.78 6.53 -6.36
N ILE A 48 -1.72 5.42 -5.65
CA ILE A 48 -2.39 4.19 -6.03
C ILE A 48 -3.64 4.04 -5.18
N GLU A 49 -4.79 3.93 -5.83
CA GLU A 49 -6.03 3.66 -5.10
C GLU A 49 -5.98 2.28 -4.47
N GLU A 50 -6.43 2.19 -3.23
CA GLU A 50 -6.40 0.91 -2.54
C GLU A 50 -7.32 -0.11 -3.17
N GLY A 51 -8.45 0.33 -3.69
CA GLY A 51 -9.34 -0.56 -4.41
C GLY A 51 -8.67 -1.20 -5.60
N ALA A 52 -7.94 -0.39 -6.38
CA ALA A 52 -7.20 -0.90 -7.52
C ALA A 52 -6.08 -1.84 -7.09
N LEU A 53 -5.42 -1.51 -5.99
CA LEU A 53 -4.35 -2.35 -5.47
C LEU A 53 -4.88 -3.69 -4.98
N LYS A 54 -6.01 -3.69 -4.30
CA LYS A 54 -6.67 -4.92 -3.86
C LYS A 54 -7.04 -5.80 -5.03
N MET A 55 -7.54 -5.21 -6.10
CA MET A 55 -7.87 -5.96 -7.31
C MET A 55 -6.64 -6.56 -7.96
N ALA A 56 -5.55 -5.81 -7.99
CA ALA A 56 -4.31 -6.31 -8.55
C ALA A 56 -3.76 -7.49 -7.74
N ILE A 57 -3.82 -7.41 -6.43
CA ILE A 57 -3.38 -8.50 -5.56
C ILE A 57 -4.26 -9.73 -5.78
N ARG A 58 -5.56 -9.53 -5.83
CA ARG A 58 -6.52 -10.60 -6.02
C ARG A 58 -6.32 -11.28 -7.38
N SER A 59 -6.10 -10.49 -8.41
CA SER A 59 -5.89 -11.01 -9.75
C SER A 59 -4.63 -11.85 -9.81
N ARG A 60 -3.55 -11.39 -9.19
CA ARG A 60 -2.31 -12.16 -9.14
C ARG A 60 -2.48 -13.47 -8.38
N HIS A 61 -3.26 -13.43 -7.32
CA HIS A 61 -3.52 -14.61 -6.53
C HIS A 61 -4.35 -15.61 -7.30
N GLU A 62 -5.32 -15.14 -8.07
CA GLU A 62 -6.16 -16.02 -8.90
C GLU A 62 -5.39 -16.61 -10.06
N ASP A 63 -4.43 -15.89 -10.58
CA ASP A 63 -3.58 -16.39 -11.65
C ASP A 63 -2.56 -17.40 -11.17
N ALA A 64 -2.33 -17.48 -9.89
CA ALA A 64 -1.42 -18.46 -9.37
C ALA A 64 -2.01 -19.83 -9.67
N PRO A 65 -1.23 -20.66 -10.28
CA PRO A 65 -1.71 -21.96 -10.63
C PRO A 65 -1.89 -22.75 -9.38
N SER A 66 -2.76 -22.70 -8.86
CA SER A 66 -3.00 -23.33 -7.80
C SER A 66 -3.24 -24.33 -7.76
N SER A 67 -3.19 -23.94 -8.33
CA SER A 67 -3.69 -24.47 -7.90
C SER A 67 -3.29 -25.12 -7.65
#